data_8d4a461d7b2836ecf00ceaa9c449b798
#
_entry.id   8d4a461d7b2836ecf00ceaa9c449b798
#
_cell.length_a   1.000
_cell.length_b   1.000
_cell.length_c   1.000
_cell.angle_alpha   90.00
_cell.angle_beta   90.00
_cell.angle_gamma   90.00
#
_symmetry.space_group_name_H-M   'P 1'
#
loop_
_entity.id
_entity.type
_entity.pdbx_description
1 polymer ?
#
loop_
_entity_poly.entity_id
_entity_poly.type
_entity_poly.pdbx_seq_one_letter_code
_entity_poly.pdbx_strand_id
1 'polypeptide(L)'
;MRISRRRRKEEPKKKYFYNEGIQATEVLVLDAENTNLGIMNTGEAIRLAREQELDLVEINPKANPPVAKIVDFGQFQYSQEKSERLRKAHTHVTKVKCLRISLNIGAHDLEIKRIQASRFLAEGDKVKIEVILRGREIQQKQMAQDMIKKFNSDLNSEHTTRFDQPIEIQGKVVSAIIAKA
;
A
#
# COMPACT_ATOMS: atom_id res chain seq x y z
N MET A 1 0.04 -28.48 11.54
CA MET A 1 0.54 -27.59 10.48
C MET A 1 0.80 -26.20 11.06
N ARG A 2 2.05 -25.78 11.23
CA ARG A 2 2.40 -24.43 11.73
C ARG A 2 2.25 -23.45 10.57
N ILE A 3 1.30 -22.54 10.67
CA ILE A 3 1.15 -21.43 9.74
C ILE A 3 2.29 -20.46 10.02
N SER A 4 3.30 -20.46 9.17
CA SER A 4 4.38 -19.47 9.19
C SER A 4 3.78 -18.10 8.89
N ARG A 5 3.63 -17.25 9.91
CA ARG A 5 3.36 -15.84 9.72
C ARG A 5 4.60 -15.21 9.08
N ARG A 6 4.60 -15.04 7.76
CA ARG A 6 5.60 -14.20 7.08
C ARG A 6 5.54 -12.82 7.73
N ARG A 7 6.59 -12.49 8.50
CA ARG A 7 6.81 -11.11 8.96
C ARG A 7 6.79 -10.21 7.74
N ARG A 8 5.89 -9.23 7.74
CA ARG A 8 5.88 -8.16 6.73
C ARG A 8 7.29 -7.55 6.72
N LYS A 9 7.97 -7.57 5.58
CA LYS A 9 9.25 -6.87 5.41
C LYS A 9 8.96 -5.39 5.71
N GLU A 10 9.53 -4.87 6.80
CA GLU A 10 9.48 -3.45 7.08
C GLU A 10 10.20 -2.75 5.94
N GLU A 11 9.55 -1.77 5.33
CA GLU A 11 10.19 -0.91 4.35
C GLU A 11 11.38 -0.21 5.02
N PRO A 12 12.54 -0.13 4.34
CA PRO A 12 13.70 0.52 4.93
C PRO A 12 13.33 1.97 5.27
N LYS A 13 13.51 2.35 6.53
CA LYS A 13 13.33 3.73 6.97
C LYS A 13 14.25 4.64 6.16
N LYS A 14 13.75 5.75 5.67
CA LYS A 14 14.57 6.76 5.01
C LYS A 14 15.65 7.21 5.97
N LYS A 15 16.90 7.05 5.58
CA LYS A 15 18.05 7.59 6.31
C LYS A 15 18.32 8.99 5.77
N TYR A 16 18.39 9.96 6.66
CA TYR A 16 18.80 11.32 6.35
C TYR A 16 20.25 11.49 6.82
N PHE A 17 21.09 12.02 5.95
CA PHE A 17 22.45 12.38 6.29
C PHE A 17 22.46 13.81 6.87
N TYR A 18 23.29 14.06 7.86
CA TYR A 18 23.40 15.36 8.49
C TYR A 18 24.87 15.70 8.79
N ASN A 19 25.18 16.96 8.84
CA ASN A 19 26.49 17.50 9.10
C ASN A 19 27.61 16.79 8.29
N GLU A 20 28.61 16.24 8.92
CA GLU A 20 29.73 15.53 8.30
C GLU A 20 29.34 14.24 7.58
N GLY A 21 28.11 13.78 7.74
CA GLY A 21 27.56 12.62 7.00
C GLY A 21 27.18 12.94 5.56
N ILE A 22 27.09 14.21 5.17
CA ILE A 22 26.77 14.66 3.81
C ILE A 22 28.01 14.51 2.94
N GLN A 23 27.92 13.72 1.87
CA GLN A 23 29.08 13.42 1.00
C GLN A 23 29.26 14.42 -0.14
N ALA A 24 28.25 15.21 -0.44
CA ALA A 24 28.32 16.21 -1.51
C ALA A 24 29.26 17.36 -1.14
N THR A 25 30.02 17.86 -2.13
CA THR A 25 30.92 19.02 -1.96
C THR A 25 30.17 20.34 -1.92
N GLU A 26 29.06 20.43 -2.68
CA GLU A 26 28.20 21.61 -2.75
C GLU A 26 26.76 21.20 -2.50
N VAL A 27 26.03 22.05 -1.82
CA VAL A 27 24.62 21.84 -1.48
C VAL A 27 23.82 23.13 -1.70
N LEU A 28 22.56 22.96 -2.11
CA LEU A 28 21.58 24.05 -2.06
C LEU A 28 21.01 24.13 -0.65
N VAL A 29 21.25 25.23 0.04
CA VAL A 29 20.89 25.39 1.44
C VAL A 29 19.56 26.10 1.60
N LEU A 30 18.67 25.54 2.41
CA LEU A 30 17.45 26.15 2.88
C LEU A 30 17.56 26.49 4.36
N ASP A 31 17.05 27.64 4.75
CA ASP A 31 16.92 28.02 6.17
C ASP A 31 15.75 27.29 6.84
N ALA A 32 15.61 27.42 8.15
CA ALA A 32 14.52 26.84 8.96
C ALA A 32 13.13 27.18 8.40
N GLU A 33 12.94 28.38 7.83
CA GLU A 33 11.70 28.86 7.21
C GLU A 33 11.51 28.45 5.73
N ASN A 34 12.39 27.57 5.20
CA ASN A 34 12.47 27.18 3.76
C ASN A 34 12.89 28.30 2.81
N THR A 35 13.52 29.37 3.32
CA THR A 35 14.11 30.40 2.48
C THR A 35 15.36 29.85 1.81
N ASN A 36 15.50 30.08 0.51
CA ASN A 36 16.67 29.63 -0.25
C ASN A 36 17.86 30.55 0.00
N LEU A 37 18.92 30.03 0.62
CA LEU A 37 20.17 30.73 0.89
C LEU A 37 21.18 30.63 -0.28
N GLY A 38 20.86 29.82 -1.29
CA GLY A 38 21.72 29.62 -2.44
C GLY A 38 22.54 28.33 -2.37
N ILE A 39 23.42 28.16 -3.36
CA ILE A 39 24.35 27.04 -3.45
C ILE A 39 25.65 27.47 -2.78
N MET A 40 26.16 26.64 -1.87
CA MET A 40 27.40 26.89 -1.16
C MET A 40 28.15 25.60 -0.87
N ASN A 41 29.41 25.71 -0.47
CA ASN A 41 30.21 24.56 -0.08
C ASN A 41 29.64 23.94 1.21
N THR A 42 29.58 22.60 1.25
CA THR A 42 29.01 21.86 2.40
C THR A 42 29.66 22.22 3.72
N GLY A 43 30.98 22.46 3.74
CA GLY A 43 31.68 22.91 4.94
C GLY A 43 31.24 24.28 5.44
N GLU A 44 30.96 25.23 4.53
CA GLU A 44 30.43 26.57 4.87
C GLU A 44 28.98 26.44 5.38
N ALA A 45 28.16 25.62 4.73
CA ALA A 45 26.79 25.36 5.17
C ALA A 45 26.73 24.76 6.58
N ILE A 46 27.64 23.82 6.92
CA ILE A 46 27.72 23.24 8.25
C ILE A 46 28.13 24.30 9.29
N ARG A 47 29.07 25.19 8.94
CA ARG A 47 29.47 26.29 9.86
C ARG A 47 28.30 27.23 10.11
N LEU A 48 27.57 27.61 9.07
CA LEU A 48 26.37 28.45 9.17
C LEU A 48 25.29 27.81 10.06
N ALA A 49 25.08 26.50 9.94
CA ALA A 49 24.12 25.77 10.78
C ALA A 49 24.57 25.78 12.25
N ARG A 50 25.86 25.55 12.52
CA ARG A 50 26.42 25.57 13.88
C ARG A 50 26.38 26.95 14.54
N GLU A 51 26.52 28.03 13.78
CA GLU A 51 26.37 29.41 14.29
C GLU A 51 24.94 29.68 14.80
N GLN A 52 23.96 28.93 14.27
CA GLN A 52 22.56 28.98 14.69
C GLN A 52 22.20 27.92 15.74
N GLU A 53 23.16 27.14 16.23
CA GLU A 53 22.97 25.99 17.13
C GLU A 53 22.04 24.90 16.51
N LEU A 54 22.05 24.76 15.18
CA LEU A 54 21.26 23.83 14.39
C LEU A 54 22.15 22.85 13.60
N ASP A 55 21.53 21.89 12.98
CA ASP A 55 22.15 20.88 12.10
C ASP A 55 21.87 21.18 10.64
N LEU A 56 22.82 20.84 9.76
CA LEU A 56 22.58 20.79 8.33
C LEU A 56 22.07 19.39 7.96
N VAL A 57 20.85 19.26 7.49
CA VAL A 57 20.23 17.97 7.16
C VAL A 57 19.97 17.86 5.66
N GLU A 58 20.47 16.82 5.01
CA GLU A 58 20.22 16.53 3.60
C GLU A 58 18.80 16.00 3.41
N ILE A 59 17.92 16.83 2.80
CA ILE A 59 16.52 16.48 2.60
C ILE A 59 16.25 15.85 1.23
N ASN A 60 17.04 16.20 0.22
CA ASN A 60 16.92 15.64 -1.13
C ASN A 60 18.28 15.31 -1.77
N PRO A 61 18.78 14.09 -1.60
CA PRO A 61 20.07 13.68 -2.16
C PRO A 61 20.05 13.48 -3.70
N LYS A 62 18.86 13.45 -4.30
CA LYS A 62 18.74 13.19 -5.75
C LYS A 62 18.76 14.47 -6.60
N ALA A 63 18.68 15.62 -5.99
CA ALA A 63 18.81 16.89 -6.69
C ALA A 63 20.27 17.14 -7.08
N ASN A 64 20.51 17.97 -8.06
CA ASN A 64 21.84 18.39 -8.48
C ASN A 64 21.92 19.92 -8.54
N PRO A 65 22.56 20.59 -7.56
CA PRO A 65 23.17 20.03 -6.35
C PRO A 65 22.12 19.49 -5.34
N PRO A 66 22.53 18.61 -4.39
CA PRO A 66 21.67 18.11 -3.33
C PRO A 66 21.12 19.26 -2.48
N VAL A 67 19.88 19.06 -1.96
CA VAL A 67 19.22 20.08 -1.13
C VAL A 67 19.41 19.71 0.34
N ALA A 68 19.95 20.63 1.10
CA ALA A 68 20.12 20.54 2.55
C ALA A 68 19.34 21.64 3.25
N LYS A 69 18.89 21.40 4.47
CA LYS A 69 18.14 22.34 5.30
C LYS A 69 18.80 22.50 6.66
N ILE A 70 18.87 23.75 7.13
CA ILE A 70 19.33 24.08 8.48
C ILE A 70 18.15 23.90 9.44
N VAL A 71 18.22 22.90 10.35
CA VAL A 71 17.14 22.54 11.26
C VAL A 71 17.67 21.62 12.37
N ASP A 72 17.02 21.59 13.52
CA ASP A 72 17.28 20.58 14.55
C ASP A 72 16.96 19.18 13.99
N PHE A 73 17.96 18.31 13.92
CA PHE A 73 17.82 16.96 13.36
C PHE A 73 16.82 16.10 14.13
N GLY A 74 16.78 16.22 15.46
CA GLY A 74 15.85 15.47 16.29
C GLY A 74 14.41 15.85 16.03
N GLN A 75 14.10 17.15 15.98
CA GLN A 75 12.76 17.64 15.64
C GLN A 75 12.36 17.28 14.21
N PHE A 76 13.30 17.41 13.27
CA PHE A 76 13.07 17.02 11.88
C PHE A 76 12.72 15.54 11.77
N GLN A 77 13.51 14.66 12.36
CA GLN A 77 13.27 13.22 12.34
C GLN A 77 11.89 12.88 12.95
N TYR A 78 11.57 13.45 14.10
CA TYR A 78 10.29 13.24 14.75
C TYR A 78 9.11 13.71 13.88
N SER A 79 9.21 14.89 13.27
CA SER A 79 8.18 15.44 12.40
C SER A 79 7.96 14.57 11.16
N GLN A 80 9.03 14.04 10.55
CA GLN A 80 8.98 13.12 9.42
C GLN A 80 8.34 11.79 9.81
N GLU A 81 8.74 11.20 10.92
CA GLU A 81 8.12 9.96 11.42
C GLU A 81 6.63 10.14 11.73
N LYS A 82 6.25 11.28 12.32
CA LYS A 82 4.85 11.63 12.60
C LYS A 82 4.05 11.76 11.31
N SER A 83 4.57 12.49 10.33
CA SER A 83 3.91 12.69 9.02
C SER A 83 3.77 11.37 8.25
N GLU A 84 4.80 10.52 8.25
CA GLU A 84 4.73 9.18 7.65
C GLU A 84 3.70 8.27 8.35
N ARG A 85 3.64 8.33 9.68
CA ARG A 85 2.65 7.57 10.46
C ARG A 85 1.23 8.01 10.13
N LEU A 86 0.98 9.32 10.07
CA LEU A 86 -0.32 9.88 9.67
C LEU A 86 -0.66 9.49 8.22
N ARG A 87 0.28 9.64 7.29
CA ARG A 87 0.09 9.23 5.90
C ARG A 87 -0.26 7.75 5.77
N LYS A 88 0.47 6.88 6.50
CA LYS A 88 0.18 5.44 6.53
C LYS A 88 -1.19 5.13 7.15
N ALA A 89 -1.62 5.88 8.17
CA ALA A 89 -2.93 5.72 8.78
C ALA A 89 -4.07 6.13 7.86
N HIS A 90 -3.87 7.17 7.04
CA HIS A 90 -4.87 7.64 6.06
C HIS A 90 -4.82 6.89 4.72
N THR A 91 -3.74 6.15 4.43
CA THR A 91 -3.65 5.36 3.20
C THR A 91 -4.38 4.03 3.39
N HIS A 92 -5.54 3.89 2.75
CA HIS A 92 -6.25 2.61 2.69
C HIS A 92 -5.40 1.59 1.91
N VAL A 93 -4.94 0.56 2.62
CA VAL A 93 -4.24 -0.55 1.98
C VAL A 93 -5.29 -1.53 1.48
N THR A 94 -5.51 -1.56 0.16
CA THR A 94 -6.42 -2.53 -0.48
C THR A 94 -6.06 -3.96 -0.07
N LYS A 95 -7.01 -4.66 0.54
CA LYS A 95 -6.86 -6.06 0.96
C LYS A 95 -7.65 -6.96 0.04
N VAL A 96 -7.23 -8.22 -0.07
CA VAL A 96 -8.00 -9.26 -0.76
C VAL A 96 -8.81 -10.03 0.28
N LYS A 97 -10.13 -9.86 0.27
CA LYS A 97 -11.08 -10.57 1.13
C LYS A 97 -11.56 -11.83 0.43
N CYS A 98 -11.44 -12.98 1.06
CA CYS A 98 -11.84 -14.25 0.47
C CYS A 98 -13.26 -14.61 0.87
N LEU A 99 -14.13 -14.85 -0.11
CA LEU A 99 -15.49 -15.37 0.04
C LEU A 99 -15.56 -16.76 -0.56
N ARG A 100 -15.86 -17.75 0.27
CA ARG A 100 -16.10 -19.12 -0.18
C ARG A 100 -17.59 -19.35 -0.41
N ILE A 101 -17.89 -19.90 -1.58
CA ILE A 101 -19.25 -20.24 -2.01
C ILE A 101 -19.27 -21.74 -2.32
N SER A 102 -20.31 -22.43 -1.87
CA SER A 102 -20.56 -23.84 -2.22
C SER A 102 -21.30 -23.91 -3.55
N LEU A 103 -21.07 -24.97 -4.34
CA LEU A 103 -21.76 -25.17 -5.61
C LEU A 103 -23.27 -25.26 -5.45
N ASN A 104 -23.74 -25.85 -4.34
CA ASN A 104 -25.15 -26.02 -4.00
C ASN A 104 -25.59 -25.05 -2.91
N ILE A 105 -25.12 -23.78 -2.95
CA ILE A 105 -25.48 -22.75 -1.97
C ILE A 105 -26.97 -22.39 -2.10
N GLY A 106 -27.68 -22.23 -0.96
CA GLY A 106 -29.04 -21.74 -0.97
C GLY A 106 -29.15 -20.26 -1.39
N ALA A 107 -30.31 -19.86 -1.93
CA ALA A 107 -30.50 -18.49 -2.40
C ALA A 107 -30.30 -17.45 -1.29
N HIS A 108 -30.76 -17.73 -0.08
CA HIS A 108 -30.58 -16.85 1.07
C HIS A 108 -29.10 -16.66 1.46
N ASP A 109 -28.34 -17.77 1.49
CA ASP A 109 -26.92 -17.70 1.84
C ASP A 109 -26.10 -17.00 0.75
N LEU A 110 -26.49 -17.19 -0.52
CA LEU A 110 -25.88 -16.49 -1.65
C LEU A 110 -26.09 -14.98 -1.53
N GLU A 111 -27.29 -14.57 -1.14
CA GLU A 111 -27.62 -13.14 -0.92
C GLU A 111 -26.79 -12.54 0.22
N ILE A 112 -26.63 -13.27 1.33
CA ILE A 112 -25.75 -12.83 2.43
C ILE A 112 -24.31 -12.65 1.92
N LYS A 113 -23.82 -13.57 1.08
CA LYS A 113 -22.49 -13.45 0.48
C LYS A 113 -22.39 -12.26 -0.47
N ARG A 114 -23.46 -11.95 -1.20
CA ARG A 114 -23.53 -10.79 -2.08
C ARG A 114 -23.42 -9.48 -1.29
N ILE A 115 -24.22 -9.33 -0.23
CA ILE A 115 -24.16 -8.17 0.67
C ILE A 115 -22.77 -8.02 1.29
N GLN A 116 -22.14 -9.12 1.72
CA GLN A 116 -20.80 -9.13 2.26
C GLN A 116 -19.74 -8.68 1.23
N ALA A 117 -19.87 -9.14 -0.03
CA ALA A 117 -18.99 -8.73 -1.12
C ALA A 117 -19.16 -7.25 -1.45
N SER A 118 -20.40 -6.77 -1.55
CA SER A 118 -20.75 -5.38 -1.79
C SER A 118 -20.10 -4.45 -0.75
N ARG A 119 -20.16 -4.82 0.54
CA ARG A 119 -19.51 -4.07 1.61
C ARG A 119 -18.00 -4.01 1.44
N PHE A 120 -17.33 -5.12 1.10
CA PHE A 120 -15.89 -5.14 0.90
C PHE A 120 -15.46 -4.27 -0.29
N LEU A 121 -16.23 -4.30 -1.38
CA LEU A 121 -15.98 -3.44 -2.54
C LEU A 121 -16.21 -1.95 -2.21
N ALA A 122 -17.19 -1.63 -1.37
CA ALA A 122 -17.44 -0.27 -0.88
C ALA A 122 -16.29 0.25 0.00
N GLU A 123 -15.67 -0.64 0.80
CA GLU A 123 -14.48 -0.35 1.60
C GLU A 123 -13.20 -0.19 0.75
N GLY A 124 -13.27 -0.42 -0.58
CA GLY A 124 -12.13 -0.36 -1.50
C GLY A 124 -11.24 -1.62 -1.48
N ASP A 125 -11.71 -2.70 -0.87
CA ASP A 125 -11.03 -3.99 -0.85
C ASP A 125 -11.35 -4.80 -2.12
N LYS A 126 -10.46 -5.74 -2.49
CA LYS A 126 -10.70 -6.73 -3.55
C LYS A 126 -11.38 -7.96 -2.97
N VAL A 127 -12.28 -8.56 -3.74
CA VAL A 127 -13.00 -9.77 -3.33
C VAL A 127 -12.51 -10.96 -4.14
N LYS A 128 -11.91 -11.94 -3.46
CA LYS A 128 -11.59 -13.24 -4.04
C LYS A 128 -12.76 -14.19 -3.80
N ILE A 129 -13.40 -14.63 -4.85
CA ILE A 129 -14.46 -15.65 -4.79
C ILE A 129 -13.81 -17.00 -5.00
N GLU A 130 -14.08 -17.96 -4.12
CA GLU A 130 -13.60 -19.33 -4.21
C GLU A 130 -14.76 -20.31 -4.17
N VAL A 131 -14.88 -21.15 -5.18
CA VAL A 131 -15.79 -22.31 -5.18
C VAL A 131 -14.95 -23.57 -5.04
N ILE A 132 -15.13 -24.30 -3.93
CA ILE A 132 -14.40 -25.55 -3.67
C ILE A 132 -15.28 -26.72 -4.05
N LEU A 133 -14.83 -27.47 -5.07
CA LEU A 133 -15.52 -28.66 -5.58
C LEU A 133 -15.14 -29.91 -4.76
N ARG A 134 -16.13 -30.68 -4.31
CA ARG A 134 -15.92 -31.87 -3.48
C ARG A 134 -16.46 -33.12 -4.14
N GLY A 135 -15.71 -34.22 -4.10
CA GLY A 135 -16.15 -35.50 -4.60
C GLY A 135 -16.62 -35.43 -6.07
N ARG A 136 -17.90 -35.70 -6.33
CA ARG A 136 -18.48 -35.72 -7.68
C ARG A 136 -18.57 -34.32 -8.31
N GLU A 137 -18.58 -33.25 -7.52
CA GLU A 137 -18.64 -31.87 -8.00
C GLU A 137 -17.41 -31.46 -8.84
N ILE A 138 -16.30 -32.20 -8.72
CA ILE A 138 -15.06 -31.92 -9.49
C ILE A 138 -15.32 -31.97 -11.01
N GLN A 139 -16.32 -32.73 -11.45
CA GLN A 139 -16.72 -32.77 -12.85
C GLN A 139 -17.54 -31.54 -13.28
N GLN A 140 -18.08 -30.78 -12.33
CA GLN A 140 -18.96 -29.63 -12.56
C GLN A 140 -18.22 -28.30 -12.55
N LYS A 141 -16.98 -28.28 -13.03
CA LYS A 141 -16.13 -27.06 -13.08
C LYS A 141 -16.79 -25.92 -13.85
N GLN A 142 -17.48 -26.26 -14.95
CA GLN A 142 -18.20 -25.28 -15.77
C GLN A 142 -19.31 -24.57 -14.97
N MET A 143 -20.09 -25.35 -14.21
CA MET A 143 -21.17 -24.81 -13.37
C MET A 143 -20.59 -23.85 -12.28
N ALA A 144 -19.42 -24.16 -11.73
CA ALA A 144 -18.74 -23.27 -10.78
C ALA A 144 -18.27 -21.97 -11.44
N GLN A 145 -17.79 -22.02 -12.68
CA GLN A 145 -17.41 -20.81 -13.43
C GLN A 145 -18.64 -19.93 -13.70
N ASP A 146 -19.75 -20.55 -14.15
CA ASP A 146 -20.98 -19.82 -14.46
C ASP A 146 -21.59 -19.20 -13.20
N MET A 147 -21.47 -19.88 -12.04
CA MET A 147 -21.86 -19.31 -10.75
C MET A 147 -21.03 -18.06 -10.41
N ILE A 148 -19.71 -18.08 -10.60
CA ILE A 148 -18.86 -16.91 -10.35
C ILE A 148 -19.21 -15.76 -11.30
N LYS A 149 -19.47 -16.05 -12.58
CA LYS A 149 -19.89 -15.03 -13.55
C LYS A 149 -21.21 -14.39 -13.15
N LYS A 150 -22.20 -15.21 -12.77
CA LYS A 150 -23.51 -14.75 -12.32
C LYS A 150 -23.37 -13.88 -11.06
N PHE A 151 -22.60 -14.35 -10.08
CA PHE A 151 -22.35 -13.59 -8.85
C PHE A 151 -21.69 -12.24 -9.12
N ASN A 152 -20.74 -12.18 -10.07
CA ASN A 152 -20.14 -10.90 -10.49
C ASN A 152 -21.16 -10.00 -11.22
N SER A 153 -22.02 -10.58 -12.07
CA SER A 153 -23.08 -9.83 -12.76
C SER A 153 -24.06 -9.21 -11.77
N ASP A 154 -24.45 -9.97 -10.74
CA ASP A 154 -25.34 -9.49 -9.68
C ASP A 154 -24.70 -8.36 -8.86
N LEU A 155 -23.39 -8.43 -8.58
CA LEU A 155 -22.63 -7.36 -7.93
C LEU A 155 -22.48 -6.13 -8.83
N ASN A 156 -22.36 -6.32 -10.13
CA ASN A 156 -22.18 -5.22 -11.09
C ASN A 156 -23.41 -4.30 -11.18
N SER A 157 -24.58 -4.77 -10.74
CA SER A 157 -25.77 -3.91 -10.61
C SER A 157 -25.65 -2.84 -9.52
N GLU A 158 -24.84 -3.07 -8.49
CA GLU A 158 -24.65 -2.17 -7.36
C GLU A 158 -23.32 -1.42 -7.43
N HIS A 159 -22.26 -2.07 -7.91
CA HIS A 159 -20.92 -1.53 -8.03
C HIS A 159 -20.38 -1.86 -9.41
N THR A 160 -19.85 -0.88 -10.13
CA THR A 160 -19.08 -1.16 -11.35
C THR A 160 -17.90 -2.03 -11.01
N THR A 161 -17.95 -3.32 -11.39
CA THR A 161 -16.94 -4.32 -11.05
C THR A 161 -16.15 -4.76 -12.26
N ARG A 162 -14.87 -5.11 -12.04
CA ARG A 162 -14.03 -5.75 -13.06
C ARG A 162 -13.32 -6.96 -12.46
N PHE A 163 -13.01 -7.93 -13.30
CA PHE A 163 -12.09 -9.00 -12.89
C PHE A 163 -10.67 -8.47 -12.84
N ASP A 164 -10.08 -8.41 -11.65
CA ASP A 164 -8.67 -8.11 -11.43
C ASP A 164 -7.81 -9.35 -11.75
N GLN A 165 -8.34 -10.55 -11.42
CA GLN A 165 -7.83 -11.82 -11.86
C GLN A 165 -8.97 -12.61 -12.49
N PRO A 166 -8.79 -13.12 -13.74
CA PRO A 166 -9.82 -13.91 -14.42
C PRO A 166 -10.13 -15.19 -13.65
N ILE A 167 -11.20 -15.88 -14.10
CA ILE A 167 -11.59 -17.13 -13.46
C ILE A 167 -10.53 -18.20 -13.75
N GLU A 168 -9.90 -18.70 -12.71
CA GLU A 168 -8.88 -19.75 -12.75
C GLU A 168 -9.37 -21.02 -12.06
N ILE A 169 -8.93 -22.16 -12.61
CA ILE A 169 -9.19 -23.48 -12.06
C ILE A 169 -7.88 -24.07 -11.55
N GLN A 170 -7.76 -24.23 -10.24
CA GLN A 170 -6.59 -24.84 -9.61
C GLN A 170 -7.02 -26.15 -8.91
N GLY A 171 -6.88 -27.27 -9.62
CA GLY A 171 -7.28 -28.58 -9.10
C GLY A 171 -8.80 -28.64 -8.85
N LYS A 172 -9.21 -28.61 -7.60
CA LYS A 172 -10.62 -28.62 -7.15
C LYS A 172 -11.17 -27.26 -6.72
N VAL A 173 -10.42 -26.21 -6.93
CA VAL A 173 -10.82 -24.83 -6.58
C VAL A 173 -10.99 -24.04 -7.87
N VAL A 174 -12.14 -23.40 -8.02
CA VAL A 174 -12.41 -22.40 -9.05
C VAL A 174 -12.44 -21.06 -8.35
N SER A 175 -11.62 -20.10 -8.77
CA SER A 175 -11.53 -18.79 -8.12
C SER A 175 -11.36 -17.65 -9.10
N ALA A 176 -11.81 -16.47 -8.69
CA ALA A 176 -11.59 -15.21 -9.39
C ALA A 176 -11.40 -14.08 -8.38
N ILE A 177 -10.72 -13.01 -8.78
CA ILE A 177 -10.62 -11.80 -7.96
C ILE A 177 -11.36 -10.68 -8.67
N ILE A 178 -12.27 -10.05 -7.95
CA ILE A 178 -13.06 -8.92 -8.40
C ILE A 178 -12.63 -7.67 -7.66
N ALA A 179 -12.54 -6.57 -8.37
CA ALA A 179 -12.28 -5.24 -7.82
C ALA A 179 -13.31 -4.24 -8.35
N LYS A 180 -13.47 -3.14 -7.64
CA LYS A 180 -14.21 -1.99 -8.16
C LYS A 180 -13.46 -1.43 -9.37
N ALA A 181 -14.19 -1.08 -10.43
CA ALA A 181 -13.61 -0.51 -11.65
C ALA A 181 -13.17 0.94 -11.43
#